data_8b4c0cd86cfa8c460d4ab97391e1a03b
#
_entry.id   8b4c0cd86cfa8c460d4ab97391e1a03b
#
_cell.length_a   1.000
_cell.length_b   1.000
_cell.length_c   1.000
_cell.angle_alpha   90.00
_cell.angle_beta   90.00
_cell.angle_gamma   90.00
#
_symmetry.space_group_name_H-M   'P 1'
#
loop_
_entity.id
_entity.type
_entity.pdbx_description
1 polymer ?
#
loop_
_entity_poly.entity_id
_entity_poly.type
_entity_poly.pdbx_seq_one_letter_code
_entity_poly.pdbx_strand_id
1 'polypeptide(L)' 'MTPVTILLEPAVLSFYTRLANTVKLPLEQVLSDALFKLAGELSLEALSMTE' A
#
# COMPACT_ATOMS: atom_id res chain seq x y z
N MET A 1 -5.38 -4.90 14.21
CA MET A 1 -5.42 -4.68 12.74
C MET A 1 -6.46 -5.60 12.11
N THR A 2 -7.27 -5.08 11.24
CA THR A 2 -8.33 -5.85 10.58
C THR A 2 -7.79 -6.48 9.29
N PRO A 3 -7.88 -7.81 9.14
CA PRO A 3 -7.39 -8.44 7.92
C PRO A 3 -8.30 -8.14 6.73
N VAL A 4 -7.68 -7.91 5.59
CA VAL A 4 -8.38 -7.64 4.33
C VAL A 4 -7.71 -8.47 3.24
N THR A 5 -8.50 -9.10 2.41
CA THR A 5 -7.97 -9.88 1.29
C THR A 5 -8.23 -9.14 -0.01
N ILE A 6 -7.19 -8.94 -0.80
CA ILE A 6 -7.29 -8.30 -2.11
C ILE A 6 -6.57 -9.15 -3.15
N LEU A 7 -6.96 -8.95 -4.40
CA LEU A 7 -6.29 -9.60 -5.53
C LEU A 7 -5.29 -8.62 -6.12
N LEU A 8 -4.05 -9.06 -6.27
CA LEU A 8 -2.99 -8.25 -6.86
C LEU A 8 -2.55 -8.85 -8.18
N GLU A 9 -2.25 -8.00 -9.13
CA GLU A 9 -1.67 -8.46 -10.39
C GLU A 9 -0.27 -9.03 -10.11
N PRO A 10 0.16 -10.07 -10.85
CA PRO A 10 1.47 -10.68 -10.59
C PRO A 10 2.64 -9.70 -10.62
N ALA A 11 2.60 -8.72 -11.52
CA ALA A 11 3.65 -7.73 -11.61
C ALA A 11 3.73 -6.87 -10.35
N VAL A 12 2.58 -6.49 -9.81
CA VAL A 12 2.49 -5.69 -8.57
C VAL A 12 3.00 -6.49 -7.39
N LEU A 13 2.57 -7.75 -7.28
CA LEU A 13 3.00 -8.63 -6.21
C LEU A 13 4.52 -8.84 -6.25
N SER A 14 5.07 -9.08 -7.43
CA SER A 14 6.51 -9.26 -7.63
C SER A 14 7.29 -8.02 -7.17
N PHE A 15 6.81 -6.85 -7.54
CA PHE A 15 7.44 -5.59 -7.17
C PHE A 15 7.50 -5.43 -5.65
N TYR A 16 6.38 -5.62 -4.98
CA TYR A 16 6.33 -5.43 -3.52
C TYR A 16 7.06 -6.53 -2.78
N THR A 17 7.08 -7.75 -3.29
CA THR A 17 7.86 -8.84 -2.69
C THR A 17 9.33 -8.50 -2.73
N ARG A 18 9.81 -8.00 -3.85
CA ARG A 18 11.20 -7.59 -4.01
C ARG A 18 11.55 -6.44 -3.09
N LEU A 19 10.66 -5.47 -3.00
CA LEU A 19 10.84 -4.33 -2.11
C LEU A 19 10.90 -4.77 -0.64
N ALA A 20 10.01 -5.67 -0.24
CA ALA A 20 9.98 -6.19 1.12
C ALA A 20 11.30 -6.89 1.48
N ASN A 21 11.84 -7.68 0.55
CA ASN A 21 13.13 -8.33 0.75
C ASN A 21 14.26 -7.33 0.89
N THR A 22 14.22 -6.26 0.12
CA THR A 22 15.26 -5.22 0.14
C THR A 22 15.26 -4.46 1.47
N VAL A 23 14.09 -4.13 1.99
CA VAL A 23 13.99 -3.39 3.25
C VAL A 23 13.91 -4.32 4.47
N LYS A 24 13.90 -5.63 4.24
CA LYS A 24 13.88 -6.65 5.30
C LYS A 24 12.65 -6.54 6.21
N LEU A 25 11.50 -6.26 5.62
CA LEU A 25 10.23 -6.23 6.31
C LEU A 25 9.29 -7.30 5.76
N PRO A 26 8.31 -7.76 6.54
CA PRO A 26 7.28 -8.65 6.01
C PRO A 26 6.50 -7.97 4.89
N LEU A 27 6.08 -8.75 3.90
CA LEU A 27 5.31 -8.21 2.79
C LEU A 27 4.06 -7.48 3.27
N GLU A 28 3.37 -8.03 4.27
CA GLU A 28 2.17 -7.42 4.82
C GLU A 28 2.44 -6.02 5.36
N GLN A 29 3.59 -5.84 6.00
CA GLN A 29 3.97 -4.55 6.56
C GLN A 29 4.21 -3.53 5.46
N VAL A 30 4.90 -3.94 4.40
CA VAL A 30 5.17 -3.04 3.26
C VAL A 30 3.87 -2.63 2.59
N LEU A 31 2.95 -3.57 2.36
CA LEU A 31 1.67 -3.28 1.74
C LEU A 31 0.82 -2.38 2.64
N SER A 32 0.80 -2.65 3.93
CA SER A 32 0.05 -1.84 4.89
C SER A 32 0.56 -0.39 4.90
N ASP A 33 1.87 -0.20 4.92
CA ASP A 33 2.47 1.13 4.90
C ASP A 33 2.17 1.86 3.61
N ALA A 34 2.22 1.15 2.48
CA ALA A 34 1.91 1.74 1.17
C ALA A 34 0.45 2.21 1.12
N LEU A 35 -0.47 1.39 1.62
CA LEU A 35 -1.89 1.74 1.64
C LEU A 35 -2.16 2.91 2.58
N PHE A 36 -1.49 2.95 3.72
CA PHE A 36 -1.62 4.05 4.67
C PHE A 36 -1.16 5.37 4.04
N LYS A 37 -0.04 5.33 3.36
CA LYS A 37 0.51 6.51 2.69
C LYS A 37 -0.42 6.97 1.57
N LEU A 38 -0.94 6.03 0.78
CA LEU A 38 -1.87 6.35 -0.30
C LEU A 38 -3.16 6.94 0.25
N ALA A 39 -3.66 6.42 1.37
CA ALA A 39 -4.84 6.96 2.02
C ALA A 39 -4.65 8.42 2.41
N GLY A 40 -3.47 8.76 2.91
CA GLY A 40 -3.13 10.15 3.22
C GLY A 40 -3.17 11.04 2.00
N GLU A 41 -2.57 10.58 0.90
CA GLU A 41 -2.56 11.33 -0.36
C GLU A 41 -3.95 11.52 -0.94
N LEU A 42 -4.76 10.46 -0.92
CA LEU A 42 -6.13 10.53 -1.43
C LEU A 42 -7.00 11.43 -0.58
N SER A 43 -6.77 11.46 0.73
CA SER A 43 -7.49 12.37 1.63
C SER A 43 -7.19 13.82 1.30
N LEU A 44 -5.95 14.14 1.01
CA LEU A 44 -5.56 15.49 0.61
C LEU A 44 -6.21 15.90 -0.72
N GLU A 45 -6.24 14.98 -1.69
CA GLU A 45 -6.91 15.23 -2.96
C GLU A 45 -8.40 15.46 -2.77
N ALA A 46 -9.04 14.65 -1.94
CA ALA A 46 -10.47 14.79 -1.66
C ALA A 46 -10.77 16.15 -1.03
N LEU A 47 -9.94 16.59 -0.10
CA LEU A 47 -10.10 17.90 0.52
C LEU A 47 -9.92 19.03 -0.50
N SER A 48 -8.99 18.88 -1.42
CA SER A 48 -8.78 19.86 -2.48
C SER A 48 -9.94 19.93 -3.44
N MET A 49 -10.67 18.84 -3.62
CA MET A 49 -11.80 18.77 -4.55
C MET A 49 -13.13 19.18 -3.93
N THR A 50 -13.18 19.40 -2.64
CA THR A 50 -14.42 19.61 -1.89
C THR A 50 -14.77 21.08 -1.70
N GLU A 51 -14.19 21.94 -2.42
CA GLU A 51 -14.47 23.37 -2.25
C GLU A 51 -15.91 23.74 -2.50
#